data_556ac42fbdf4bb1f0221f54900650f3a
#
_entry.id   556ac42fbdf4bb1f0221f54900650f3a
#
_cell.length_a   1.000
_cell.length_b   1.000
_cell.length_c   1.000
_cell.angle_alpha   90.00
_cell.angle_beta   90.00
_cell.angle_gamma   90.00
#
_symmetry.space_group_name_H-M   'P 1'
#
loop_
_entity.id
_entity.type
_entity.pdbx_description
1 polymer ?
#
loop_
_entity_poly.entity_id
_entity_poly.type
_entity_poly.pdbx_seq_one_letter_code
_entity_poly.pdbx_strand_id
1 'polypeptide(L)'
;MTSSELREVSVRALLARRRRLAAGLSEPERTLRGVLLWEGRRCSSEGCRCRRGELHGPYSYLAVYADRRSRTIYVPQTVQAACGAHVEVTQRNEALLLEISQINLELLRRRALE
;
A
#
# COMPACT_ATOMS: atom_id res chain seq x y z
N MET A 1 -11.48 -3.18 13.17
CA MET A 1 -12.68 -3.89 13.66
C MET A 1 -13.25 -4.76 12.57
N THR A 2 -13.74 -5.92 12.93
CA THR A 2 -14.45 -6.81 12.02
C THR A 2 -15.88 -6.34 11.78
N SER A 3 -16.53 -6.85 10.72
CA SER A 3 -17.94 -6.55 10.45
C SER A 3 -18.85 -6.92 11.61
N SER A 4 -18.55 -8.04 12.31
CA SER A 4 -19.32 -8.48 13.48
C SER A 4 -19.22 -7.49 14.64
N GLU A 5 -18.02 -6.98 14.87
CA GLU A 5 -17.79 -5.99 15.94
C GLU A 5 -18.50 -4.68 15.65
N LEU A 6 -18.53 -4.24 14.39
CA LEU A 6 -19.19 -3.01 13.99
C LEU A 6 -20.69 -3.04 14.22
N ARG A 7 -21.33 -4.22 14.13
CA ARG A 7 -22.78 -4.38 14.37
C ARG A 7 -23.19 -3.99 15.79
N GLU A 8 -22.26 -4.13 16.75
CA GLU A 8 -22.52 -3.82 18.16
C GLU A 8 -22.30 -2.34 18.50
N VAL A 9 -21.78 -1.56 17.54
CA VAL A 9 -21.43 -0.15 17.76
C VAL A 9 -22.62 0.74 17.36
N SER A 10 -22.90 1.78 18.17
CA SER A 10 -23.95 2.73 17.85
C SER A 10 -23.63 3.55 16.60
N VAL A 11 -24.64 4.04 15.92
CA VAL A 11 -24.48 4.93 14.75
C VAL A 11 -23.60 6.13 15.13
N ARG A 12 -23.87 6.75 16.30
CA ARG A 12 -23.09 7.90 16.78
C ARG A 12 -21.61 7.57 16.89
N ALA A 13 -21.30 6.41 17.46
CA ALA A 13 -19.91 5.97 17.64
C ALA A 13 -19.25 5.64 16.28
N LEU A 14 -20.00 5.04 15.35
CA LEU A 14 -19.51 4.76 14.01
C LEU A 14 -19.16 6.05 13.27
N LEU A 15 -20.01 7.07 13.35
CA LEU A 15 -19.76 8.37 12.73
C LEU A 15 -18.53 9.06 13.33
N ALA A 16 -18.39 8.99 14.66
CA ALA A 16 -17.22 9.56 15.34
C ALA A 16 -15.93 8.86 14.93
N ARG A 17 -15.95 7.53 14.85
CA ARG A 17 -14.81 6.74 14.40
C ARG A 17 -14.44 7.06 12.95
N ARG A 18 -15.45 7.12 12.07
CA ARG A 18 -15.24 7.48 10.66
C ARG A 18 -14.53 8.82 10.52
N ARG A 19 -14.95 9.82 11.31
CA ARG A 19 -14.33 11.15 11.31
C ARG A 19 -12.86 11.09 11.73
N ARG A 20 -12.54 10.33 12.79
CA ARG A 20 -11.15 10.18 13.23
C ARG A 20 -10.28 9.49 12.17
N LEU A 21 -10.80 8.45 11.55
CA LEU A 21 -10.07 7.74 10.48
C LEU A 21 -9.82 8.66 9.29
N ALA A 22 -10.83 9.42 8.87
CA ALA A 22 -10.70 10.37 7.77
C ALA A 22 -9.66 11.45 8.07
N ALA A 23 -9.60 11.91 9.31
CA ALA A 23 -8.61 12.91 9.73
C ALA A 23 -7.17 12.37 9.69
N GLY A 24 -7.00 11.05 9.70
CA GLY A 24 -5.68 10.41 9.60
C GLY A 24 -5.12 10.33 8.19
N LEU A 25 -5.94 10.57 7.18
CA LEU A 25 -5.48 10.58 5.78
C LEU A 25 -4.54 11.76 5.56
N SER A 26 -3.43 11.51 4.88
CA SER A 26 -2.40 12.54 4.70
C SER A 26 -1.71 12.40 3.35
N GLU A 27 -1.20 13.50 2.84
CA GLU A 27 -0.30 13.57 1.69
C GLU A 27 -0.79 12.76 0.47
N PRO A 28 -2.02 13.01 -0.03
CA PRO A 28 -2.55 12.24 -1.17
C PRO A 28 -1.71 12.39 -2.44
N GLU A 29 -0.97 13.48 -2.59
CA GLU A 29 -0.06 13.70 -3.71
C GLU A 29 1.10 12.71 -3.72
N ARG A 30 1.37 12.04 -2.60
CA ARG A 30 2.41 11.00 -2.51
C ARG A 30 1.88 9.60 -2.79
N THR A 31 0.68 9.48 -3.31
CA THR A 31 0.10 8.17 -3.58
C THR A 31 0.91 7.42 -4.62
N LEU A 32 1.40 6.25 -4.22
CA LEU A 32 2.10 5.32 -5.10
C LEU A 32 1.78 3.90 -4.64
N ARG A 33 0.93 3.22 -5.39
CA ARG A 33 0.50 1.86 -5.06
C ARG A 33 1.47 0.85 -5.62
N GLY A 34 1.95 -0.04 -4.76
CA GLY A 34 2.87 -1.08 -5.16
C GLY A 34 3.58 -1.67 -3.97
N VAL A 35 4.46 -2.63 -4.23
CA VAL A 35 5.27 -3.30 -3.22
C VAL A 35 6.73 -3.17 -3.59
N LEU A 36 7.55 -2.67 -2.65
CA LEU A 36 8.99 -2.63 -2.85
C LEU A 36 9.59 -4.01 -2.65
N LEU A 37 10.40 -4.42 -3.61
CA LEU A 37 11.11 -5.69 -3.60
C LEU A 37 12.61 -5.42 -3.72
N TRP A 38 13.40 -6.33 -3.15
CA TRP A 38 14.85 -6.29 -3.26
C TRP A 38 15.30 -7.60 -3.87
N GLU A 39 16.00 -7.52 -5.01
CA GLU A 39 16.43 -8.71 -5.73
C GLU A 39 17.87 -8.58 -6.19
N GLY A 40 18.62 -9.68 -6.04
CA GLY A 40 19.90 -9.85 -6.70
C GLY A 40 19.69 -10.22 -8.16
N ARG A 41 20.62 -9.84 -9.01
CA ARG A 41 20.52 -10.12 -10.46
C ARG A 41 21.81 -10.73 -10.97
N ARG A 42 21.67 -11.60 -11.99
CA ARG A 42 22.78 -12.11 -12.77
C ARG A 42 22.95 -11.25 -14.01
N CYS A 43 24.19 -10.96 -14.35
CA CYS A 43 24.48 -10.23 -15.61
C CYS A 43 24.68 -11.23 -16.76
N SER A 44 24.83 -10.70 -17.98
CA SER A 44 25.06 -11.53 -19.17
C SER A 44 26.51 -12.00 -19.31
N SER A 45 27.43 -11.49 -18.51
CA SER A 45 28.85 -11.86 -18.58
C SER A 45 29.09 -13.22 -17.97
N GLU A 46 29.62 -14.17 -18.74
CA GLU A 46 29.88 -15.55 -18.27
C GLU A 46 30.97 -15.64 -17.22
N GLY A 47 31.94 -14.72 -17.24
CA GLY A 47 33.05 -14.68 -16.29
C GLY A 47 32.73 -13.98 -15.00
N CYS A 48 31.52 -13.49 -14.81
CA CYS A 48 31.15 -12.72 -13.62
C CYS A 48 30.88 -13.63 -12.42
N ARG A 49 31.22 -13.13 -11.21
CA ARG A 49 30.99 -13.81 -9.93
C ARG A 49 29.53 -14.18 -9.70
N CYS A 50 28.58 -13.47 -10.33
CA CYS A 50 27.16 -13.76 -10.17
C CYS A 50 26.80 -15.17 -10.70
N ARG A 51 27.59 -15.72 -11.61
CA ARG A 51 27.44 -17.08 -12.10
C ARG A 51 27.85 -18.13 -11.07
N ARG A 52 28.56 -17.72 -10.01
CA ARG A 52 29.02 -18.57 -8.91
C ARG A 52 28.19 -18.40 -7.64
N GLY A 53 27.03 -17.72 -7.72
CA GLY A 53 26.15 -17.49 -6.60
C GLY A 53 26.22 -16.10 -5.96
N GLU A 54 27.19 -15.28 -6.34
CA GLU A 54 27.30 -13.90 -5.85
C GLU A 54 26.55 -12.95 -6.78
N LEU A 55 25.24 -12.84 -6.59
CA LEU A 55 24.40 -11.97 -7.41
C LEU A 55 24.77 -10.49 -7.27
N HIS A 56 24.52 -9.72 -8.32
CA HIS A 56 24.63 -8.27 -8.28
C HIS A 56 23.51 -7.66 -7.46
N GLY A 57 23.77 -6.57 -6.80
CA GLY A 57 22.79 -5.87 -5.99
C GLY A 57 22.95 -6.14 -4.51
N PRO A 58 21.85 -6.25 -3.71
CA PRO A 58 20.46 -6.28 -4.21
C PRO A 58 20.01 -4.94 -4.79
N TYR A 59 19.16 -5.01 -5.81
CA TYR A 59 18.55 -3.84 -6.41
C TYR A 59 17.09 -3.71 -5.96
N SER A 60 16.61 -2.49 -5.89
CA SER A 60 15.24 -2.19 -5.51
C SER A 60 14.32 -2.15 -6.73
N TYR A 61 13.17 -2.78 -6.61
CA TYR A 61 12.13 -2.81 -7.64
C TYR A 61 10.78 -2.52 -7.03
N LEU A 62 9.91 -1.88 -7.78
CA LEU A 62 8.53 -1.67 -7.40
C LEU A 62 7.63 -2.59 -8.23
N ALA A 63 6.96 -3.50 -7.55
CA ALA A 63 5.95 -4.35 -8.19
C ALA A 63 4.64 -3.58 -8.19
N VAL A 64 4.09 -3.30 -9.37
CA VAL A 64 2.86 -2.55 -9.55
C VAL A 64 1.87 -3.33 -10.38
N TYR A 65 0.58 -3.06 -10.15
CA TYR A 65 -0.50 -3.50 -11.03
C TYR A 65 -1.12 -2.26 -11.65
N ALA A 66 -0.94 -2.09 -12.96
CA ALA A 66 -1.41 -0.94 -13.70
C ALA A 66 -1.79 -1.36 -15.11
N ASP A 67 -2.79 -0.72 -15.69
CA ASP A 67 -3.27 -1.03 -17.04
C ASP A 67 -3.62 -2.53 -17.20
N ARG A 68 -4.24 -3.10 -16.15
CA ARG A 68 -4.72 -4.48 -16.09
C ARG A 68 -3.62 -5.55 -16.14
N ARG A 69 -2.40 -5.19 -15.78
CA ARG A 69 -1.30 -6.17 -15.72
C ARG A 69 -0.31 -5.83 -14.62
N SER A 70 0.41 -6.85 -14.19
CA SER A 70 1.49 -6.71 -13.21
C SER A 70 2.79 -6.36 -13.93
N ARG A 71 3.55 -5.44 -13.33
CA ARG A 71 4.86 -5.03 -13.82
C ARG A 71 5.81 -4.85 -12.66
N THR A 72 7.10 -4.99 -12.94
CA THR A 72 8.16 -4.68 -11.99
C THR A 72 9.01 -3.56 -12.58
N ILE A 73 9.15 -2.48 -11.83
CA ILE A 73 9.85 -1.29 -12.26
C ILE A 73 11.11 -1.13 -11.42
N TYR A 74 12.26 -0.99 -12.06
CA TYR A 74 13.51 -0.72 -11.37
C TYR A 74 13.46 0.65 -10.67
N VAL A 75 13.87 0.68 -9.40
CA VAL A 75 13.92 1.92 -8.60
C VAL A 75 15.38 2.35 -8.46
N PRO A 76 15.82 3.40 -9.17
CA PRO A 76 17.18 3.90 -9.03
C PRO A 76 17.49 4.33 -7.60
N GLN A 77 18.73 4.16 -7.19
CA GLN A 77 19.16 4.48 -5.83
C GLN A 77 18.83 5.92 -5.43
N THR A 78 18.92 6.86 -6.36
CA THR A 78 18.67 8.29 -6.11
C THR A 78 17.22 8.60 -5.68
N VAL A 79 16.25 7.76 -6.08
CA VAL A 79 14.84 7.95 -5.76
C VAL A 79 14.28 6.85 -4.85
N GLN A 80 15.13 5.98 -4.36
CA GLN A 80 14.74 4.82 -3.57
C GLN A 80 14.06 5.21 -2.27
N ALA A 81 14.62 6.16 -1.53
CA ALA A 81 14.03 6.64 -0.28
C ALA A 81 12.67 7.32 -0.53
N ALA A 82 12.58 8.12 -1.57
CA ALA A 82 11.32 8.78 -1.95
C ALA A 82 10.26 7.76 -2.33
N CYS A 83 10.64 6.75 -3.13
CA CYS A 83 9.72 5.68 -3.51
C CYS A 83 9.17 4.95 -2.28
N GLY A 84 10.05 4.58 -1.36
CA GLY A 84 9.65 3.93 -0.11
C GLY A 84 8.71 4.77 0.72
N ALA A 85 8.97 6.07 0.84
CA ALA A 85 8.11 7.00 1.58
C ALA A 85 6.73 7.12 0.94
N HIS A 86 6.66 7.20 -0.38
CA HIS A 86 5.39 7.25 -1.12
C HIS A 86 4.57 5.98 -0.91
N VAL A 87 5.20 4.82 -1.04
CA VAL A 87 4.54 3.52 -0.84
C VAL A 87 4.02 3.42 0.60
N GLU A 88 4.82 3.82 1.59
CA GLU A 88 4.43 3.76 2.99
C GLU A 88 3.21 4.64 3.31
N VAL A 89 3.21 5.89 2.83
CA VAL A 89 2.07 6.81 2.98
C VAL A 89 0.81 6.20 2.34
N THR A 90 0.96 5.63 1.15
CA THR A 90 -0.16 5.02 0.43
C THR A 90 -0.74 3.84 1.20
N GLN A 91 0.11 2.97 1.75
CA GLN A 91 -0.34 1.82 2.52
C GLN A 91 -1.11 2.24 3.77
N ARG A 92 -0.65 3.27 4.47
CA ARG A 92 -1.36 3.82 5.64
C ARG A 92 -2.71 4.40 5.24
N ASN A 93 -2.76 5.19 4.17
CA ASN A 93 -4.00 5.78 3.69
C ASN A 93 -4.99 4.70 3.22
N GLU A 94 -4.52 3.69 2.51
CA GLU A 94 -5.38 2.59 2.06
C GLU A 94 -5.97 1.79 3.22
N ALA A 95 -5.20 1.58 4.28
CA ALA A 95 -5.71 0.91 5.48
C ALA A 95 -6.83 1.72 6.13
N LEU A 96 -6.68 3.04 6.22
CA LEU A 96 -7.72 3.93 6.75
C LEU A 96 -8.96 3.93 5.86
N LEU A 97 -8.78 4.01 4.54
CA LEU A 97 -9.89 3.98 3.58
C LEU A 97 -10.68 2.67 3.67
N LEU A 98 -9.99 1.56 3.86
CA LEU A 98 -10.65 0.26 4.03
C LEU A 98 -11.52 0.24 5.29
N GLU A 99 -11.03 0.73 6.41
CA GLU A 99 -11.82 0.82 7.63
C GLU A 99 -13.02 1.75 7.49
N ILE A 100 -12.83 2.90 6.82
CA ILE A 100 -13.93 3.83 6.52
C ILE A 100 -15.00 3.14 5.67
N SER A 101 -14.57 2.40 4.66
CA SER A 101 -15.48 1.65 3.80
C SER A 101 -16.33 0.65 4.59
N GLN A 102 -15.71 -0.06 5.53
CA GLN A 102 -16.43 -1.00 6.39
C GLN A 102 -17.47 -0.31 7.28
N ILE A 103 -17.14 0.86 7.80
CA ILE A 103 -18.09 1.66 8.58
C ILE A 103 -19.27 2.11 7.70
N ASN A 104 -18.96 2.62 6.51
CA ASN A 104 -20.00 3.07 5.58
C ASN A 104 -20.90 1.92 5.13
N LEU A 105 -20.34 0.73 4.96
CA LEU A 105 -21.13 -0.46 4.64
C LEU A 105 -22.09 -0.81 5.79
N GLU A 106 -21.65 -0.71 7.03
CA GLU A 106 -22.51 -0.96 8.19
C GLU A 106 -23.62 0.10 8.29
N LEU A 107 -23.29 1.37 8.04
CA LEU A 107 -24.27 2.46 8.00
C LEU A 107 -25.31 2.22 6.89
N LEU A 108 -24.86 1.75 5.73
CA LEU A 108 -25.77 1.39 4.63
C LEU A 108 -26.76 0.29 5.06
N ARG A 109 -26.27 -0.76 5.72
CA ARG A 109 -27.13 -1.85 6.21
C ARG A 109 -28.21 -1.35 7.16
N ARG A 110 -27.89 -0.37 7.99
CA ARG A 110 -28.81 0.22 8.95
C ARG A 110 -29.65 1.34 8.35
N ARG A 111 -29.48 1.63 7.04
CA ARG A 111 -30.17 2.74 6.35
C ARG A 111 -29.84 4.10 6.99
N ALA A 112 -28.63 4.23 7.53
CA ALA A 112 -28.13 5.43 8.20
C ALA A 112 -27.01 6.13 7.41
N LEU A 113 -26.76 5.70 6.18
CA LEU A 113 -25.81 6.36 5.31
C LEU A 113 -26.45 7.64 4.77
N GLU A 114 -25.75 8.75 4.95
CA GLU A 114 -26.23 10.05 4.52
C GLU A 114 -25.82 10.41 3.08
#